data_8140d071b262b2bcecd1a724e2f3abb8
#
_entry.id   8140d071b262b2bcecd1a724e2f3abb8
#
_cell.length_a   1.000
_cell.length_b   1.000
_cell.length_c   1.000
_cell.angle_alpha   90.00
_cell.angle_beta   90.00
_cell.angle_gamma   90.00
#
_symmetry.space_group_name_H-M   'P 1'
#
loop_
_entity.id
_entity.type
_entity.pdbx_description
1 polymer ?
#
loop_
_entity_poly.entity_id
_entity_poly.type
_entity_poly.pdbx_seq_one_letter_code
_entity_poly.pdbx_strand_id
1 'polypeptide(L)'
;MVTKSRKTSDRMLKYLLLKNIKKRKKIMEEQNTPIWWLNDESEQMLNRGYLLKGETVEGAIDRITTAAAKRLYKPELIPAFKEMITKGWISFSSPVWANMGTQRGLPISCFNVHVPDYIEGITHKLGEVIMQTKIGGGTSGYFGELRNRGTAVTDNGKSSGAVSFMKLFDTAMDVVSQGGVRRGAFAAYLDIDHGDIEEFLNIKEIGSPIQNLFMGVCVPDYWMQDMIDGDMDKRKIWAKVLESRQKKGLPYIFFTDNVNRNKPQVYKDKGAVINASNLCSEIMLPSTADESFICCLSSMNLELYDEWKDTNAVKLAIYFLDAVLSEFIDKTEGNYYLQGARNFALRHRALGLGVLGYHSYLQKNMIPFESMEAKMFNAKAFKQIQEQSIIASKELANIYGEPEVLKGYGLRNTTTMAIAPTTSSSAILGQTSPGIEPFASNYYKAGLAKGNFMRKNKYLAKLLEEKGLDNEDVWREIMLNHGSVQHMKELSQTEK
;
A
#
# COMPACT_ATOMS: atom_id res chain seq x y z
N MET A 1 -62.24 -11.91 18.49
CA MET A 1 -61.04 -11.07 18.74
C MET A 1 -59.89 -11.80 19.44
N VAL A 2 -59.95 -13.06 19.78
CA VAL A 2 -58.93 -13.81 20.55
C VAL A 2 -57.86 -14.49 19.66
N THR A 3 -58.09 -14.69 18.38
CA THR A 3 -57.21 -15.42 17.49
C THR A 3 -56.09 -14.58 16.83
N LYS A 4 -56.22 -13.23 16.81
CA LYS A 4 -55.14 -12.34 16.28
C LYS A 4 -54.01 -12.07 17.30
N SER A 5 -54.31 -12.10 18.61
CA SER A 5 -53.36 -11.87 19.69
C SER A 5 -52.30 -12.98 19.84
N ARG A 6 -52.70 -14.25 19.66
CA ARG A 6 -51.78 -15.40 19.76
C ARG A 6 -50.74 -15.46 18.63
N LYS A 7 -51.12 -15.11 17.40
CA LYS A 7 -50.16 -15.13 16.26
C LYS A 7 -49.09 -14.06 16.35
N THR A 8 -49.37 -12.92 16.98
CA THR A 8 -48.38 -11.82 17.18
C THR A 8 -47.41 -12.16 18.30
N SER A 9 -47.88 -12.79 19.38
CA SER A 9 -47.06 -13.27 20.49
C SER A 9 -46.10 -14.37 20.05
N ASP A 10 -46.54 -15.32 19.23
CA ASP A 10 -45.69 -16.39 18.70
C ASP A 10 -44.59 -15.89 17.72
N ARG A 11 -44.92 -14.87 16.90
CA ARG A 11 -43.90 -14.24 16.03
C ARG A 11 -42.86 -13.47 16.83
N MET A 12 -43.27 -12.79 17.88
CA MET A 12 -42.34 -12.04 18.73
C MET A 12 -41.47 -12.97 19.56
N LEU A 13 -42.04 -14.07 20.08
CA LEU A 13 -41.27 -15.11 20.79
C LEU A 13 -40.22 -15.80 19.86
N LYS A 14 -40.63 -16.09 18.65
CA LYS A 14 -39.75 -16.69 17.62
C LYS A 14 -38.61 -15.73 17.21
N TYR A 15 -38.90 -14.42 17.08
CA TYR A 15 -37.93 -13.38 16.81
C TYR A 15 -36.91 -13.22 17.96
N LEU A 16 -37.40 -13.21 19.23
CA LEU A 16 -36.55 -13.13 20.41
C LEU A 16 -35.68 -14.39 20.60
N LEU A 17 -36.24 -15.57 20.32
CA LEU A 17 -35.49 -16.83 20.33
C LEU A 17 -34.38 -16.83 19.25
N LEU A 18 -34.68 -16.41 18.02
CA LEU A 18 -33.71 -16.31 16.96
C LEU A 18 -32.63 -15.27 17.26
N LYS A 19 -32.99 -14.15 17.87
CA LYS A 19 -32.02 -13.11 18.31
C LYS A 19 -31.15 -13.62 19.45
N ASN A 20 -31.69 -14.39 20.40
CA ASN A 20 -30.90 -15.01 21.46
C ASN A 20 -30.02 -16.16 20.98
N ILE A 21 -30.48 -16.97 20.02
CA ILE A 21 -29.66 -18.01 19.38
C ILE A 21 -28.52 -17.36 18.59
N LYS A 22 -28.79 -16.30 17.82
CA LYS A 22 -27.70 -15.55 17.11
C LYS A 22 -26.73 -14.91 18.11
N LYS A 23 -27.22 -14.34 19.21
CA LYS A 23 -26.36 -13.75 20.25
C LYS A 23 -25.52 -14.82 20.97
N ARG A 24 -26.09 -15.98 21.30
CA ARG A 24 -25.36 -17.12 21.90
C ARG A 24 -24.34 -17.71 20.90
N LYS A 25 -24.71 -17.86 19.64
CA LYS A 25 -23.81 -18.33 18.59
C LYS A 25 -22.65 -17.38 18.41
N LYS A 26 -22.91 -16.07 18.36
CA LYS A 26 -21.88 -15.03 18.30
C LYS A 26 -20.94 -15.05 19.53
N ILE A 27 -21.49 -15.20 20.76
CA ILE A 27 -20.68 -15.31 21.99
C ILE A 27 -19.83 -16.58 21.99
N MET A 28 -20.35 -17.72 21.52
CA MET A 28 -19.60 -18.97 21.42
C MET A 28 -18.54 -18.93 20.33
N GLU A 29 -18.80 -18.25 19.22
CA GLU A 29 -17.84 -18.00 18.15
C GLU A 29 -16.72 -17.05 18.61
N GLU A 30 -17.06 -15.96 19.33
CA GLU A 30 -16.10 -15.03 19.93
C GLU A 30 -15.21 -15.69 20.99
N GLN A 31 -15.68 -16.72 21.70
CA GLN A 31 -14.90 -17.46 22.71
C GLN A 31 -14.01 -18.55 22.10
N ASN A 32 -14.19 -18.91 20.84
CA ASN A 32 -13.46 -20.02 20.19
C ASN A 32 -12.60 -19.58 18.99
N THR A 33 -12.53 -18.27 18.70
CA THR A 33 -11.75 -17.78 17.55
C THR A 33 -10.31 -17.52 18.00
N PRO A 34 -9.32 -18.30 17.54
CA PRO A 34 -7.92 -18.07 17.90
C PRO A 34 -7.35 -16.78 17.29
N ILE A 35 -8.13 -16.05 16.46
CA ILE A 35 -7.73 -14.86 15.73
C ILE A 35 -8.49 -13.66 16.32
N TRP A 36 -7.88 -12.96 17.27
CA TRP A 36 -8.52 -11.88 18.04
C TRP A 36 -8.94 -10.65 17.20
N TRP A 37 -8.23 -10.40 16.09
CA TRP A 37 -8.52 -9.27 15.20
C TRP A 37 -9.65 -9.56 14.19
N LEU A 38 -10.08 -10.82 14.06
CA LEU A 38 -11.15 -11.19 13.14
C LEU A 38 -12.50 -10.76 13.68
N ASN A 39 -13.07 -9.75 13.06
CA ASN A 39 -14.40 -9.24 13.34
C ASN A 39 -15.25 -9.21 12.06
N ASP A 40 -16.54 -8.85 12.17
CA ASP A 40 -17.48 -8.81 11.03
C ASP A 40 -16.95 -7.98 9.85
N GLU A 41 -16.21 -6.89 10.12
CA GLU A 41 -15.63 -6.04 9.09
C GLU A 41 -14.42 -6.69 8.44
N SER A 42 -13.52 -7.26 9.23
CA SER A 42 -12.35 -7.99 8.74
C SER A 42 -12.77 -9.15 7.86
N GLU A 43 -13.77 -9.92 8.30
CA GLU A 43 -14.33 -11.04 7.55
C GLU A 43 -14.97 -10.59 6.23
N GLN A 44 -15.78 -9.51 6.26
CA GLN A 44 -16.35 -8.94 5.05
C GLN A 44 -15.27 -8.46 4.06
N MET A 45 -14.21 -7.83 4.57
CA MET A 45 -13.08 -7.38 3.73
C MET A 45 -12.39 -8.56 3.07
N LEU A 46 -12.10 -9.61 3.81
CA LEU A 46 -11.45 -10.81 3.29
C LEU A 46 -12.34 -11.54 2.27
N ASN A 47 -13.63 -11.66 2.52
CA ASN A 47 -14.62 -12.27 1.62
C ASN A 47 -14.83 -11.52 0.30
N ARG A 48 -14.37 -10.27 0.17
CA ARG A 48 -14.47 -9.46 -1.06
C ARG A 48 -13.57 -9.91 -2.21
N GLY A 49 -12.98 -11.08 -2.12
CA GLY A 49 -12.15 -11.64 -3.18
C GLY A 49 -10.72 -11.91 -2.74
N TYR A 50 -10.41 -11.76 -1.46
CA TYR A 50 -9.11 -12.17 -0.92
C TYR A 50 -9.10 -13.67 -0.59
N LEU A 51 -10.22 -14.21 -0.15
CA LEU A 51 -10.40 -15.65 0.04
C LEU A 51 -10.75 -16.36 -1.28
N LEU A 52 -10.42 -17.63 -1.36
CA LEU A 52 -10.92 -18.53 -2.41
C LEU A 52 -12.39 -18.88 -2.14
N LYS A 53 -13.10 -19.34 -3.16
CA LYS A 53 -14.51 -19.75 -2.99
C LYS A 53 -14.63 -20.86 -1.95
N GLY A 54 -15.31 -20.59 -0.84
CA GLY A 54 -15.51 -21.54 0.25
C GLY A 54 -14.32 -21.67 1.22
N GLU A 55 -13.29 -20.84 1.06
CA GLU A 55 -12.14 -20.79 1.97
C GLU A 55 -12.50 -20.01 3.24
N THR A 56 -12.06 -20.51 4.40
CA THR A 56 -12.11 -19.76 5.66
C THR A 56 -10.85 -18.90 5.84
N VAL A 57 -10.87 -18.00 6.81
CA VAL A 57 -9.69 -17.18 7.13
C VAL A 57 -8.51 -18.03 7.59
N GLU A 58 -8.78 -19.05 8.41
CA GLU A 58 -7.79 -20.03 8.87
C GLU A 58 -7.22 -20.82 7.67
N GLY A 59 -8.09 -21.23 6.74
CA GLY A 59 -7.68 -21.92 5.50
C GLY A 59 -6.77 -21.04 4.64
N ALA A 60 -7.07 -19.74 4.53
CA ALA A 60 -6.22 -18.80 3.83
C ALA A 60 -4.86 -18.62 4.52
N ILE A 61 -4.83 -18.52 5.85
CA ILE A 61 -3.59 -18.46 6.63
C ILE A 61 -2.76 -19.73 6.39
N ASP A 62 -3.39 -20.89 6.40
CA ASP A 62 -2.74 -22.17 6.15
C ASP A 62 -2.14 -22.25 4.74
N ARG A 63 -2.89 -21.83 3.74
CA ARG A 63 -2.43 -21.77 2.34
C ARG A 63 -1.22 -20.85 2.19
N ILE A 64 -1.31 -19.63 2.71
CA ILE A 64 -0.29 -18.60 2.57
C ILE A 64 1.00 -19.02 3.29
N THR A 65 0.91 -19.50 4.52
CA THR A 65 2.08 -19.90 5.32
C THR A 65 2.75 -21.15 4.79
N THR A 66 1.96 -22.12 4.31
CA THR A 66 2.47 -23.32 3.65
C THR A 66 3.19 -22.99 2.35
N ALA A 67 2.62 -22.11 1.54
CA ALA A 67 3.24 -21.67 0.30
C ALA A 67 4.59 -20.94 0.58
N ALA A 68 4.63 -20.06 1.57
CA ALA A 68 5.86 -19.35 1.95
C ALA A 68 6.95 -20.33 2.43
N ALA A 69 6.60 -21.22 3.34
CA ALA A 69 7.54 -22.22 3.87
C ALA A 69 8.07 -23.16 2.78
N LYS A 70 7.22 -23.54 1.82
CA LYS A 70 7.61 -24.33 0.63
C LYS A 70 8.65 -23.60 -0.22
N ARG A 71 8.48 -22.28 -0.47
CA ARG A 71 9.43 -21.47 -1.25
C ARG A 71 10.78 -21.32 -0.57
N LEU A 72 10.80 -21.38 0.75
CA LEU A 72 12.02 -21.35 1.55
C LEU A 72 12.62 -22.75 1.80
N TYR A 73 11.96 -23.81 1.38
CA TYR A 73 12.34 -25.18 1.75
C TYR A 73 12.47 -25.37 3.29
N LYS A 74 11.62 -24.66 4.05
CA LYS A 74 11.63 -24.61 5.52
C LYS A 74 10.24 -24.85 6.11
N PRO A 75 9.71 -26.10 6.05
CA PRO A 75 8.39 -26.42 6.59
C PRO A 75 8.27 -26.17 8.10
N GLU A 76 9.38 -26.17 8.83
CA GLU A 76 9.44 -25.85 10.24
C GLU A 76 9.03 -24.40 10.58
N LEU A 77 8.99 -23.50 9.58
CA LEU A 77 8.58 -22.11 9.79
C LEU A 77 7.05 -21.91 9.76
N ILE A 78 6.28 -22.91 9.33
CA ILE A 78 4.80 -22.78 9.23
C ILE A 78 4.18 -22.35 10.57
N PRO A 79 4.48 -22.96 11.71
CA PRO A 79 3.89 -22.55 12.99
C PRO A 79 4.23 -21.09 13.36
N ALA A 80 5.46 -20.66 13.13
CA ALA A 80 5.91 -19.31 13.45
C ALA A 80 5.25 -18.26 12.53
N PHE A 81 5.10 -18.56 11.23
CA PHE A 81 4.34 -17.70 10.32
C PHE A 81 2.87 -17.60 10.70
N LYS A 82 2.22 -18.71 11.07
CA LYS A 82 0.83 -18.71 11.56
C LYS A 82 0.69 -17.87 12.81
N GLU A 83 1.57 -18.05 13.79
CA GLU A 83 1.56 -17.29 15.03
C GLU A 83 1.64 -15.78 14.77
N MET A 84 2.57 -15.34 13.94
CA MET A 84 2.74 -13.93 13.59
C MET A 84 1.47 -13.31 12.98
N ILE A 85 0.74 -14.07 12.16
CA ILE A 85 -0.51 -13.62 11.52
C ILE A 85 -1.67 -13.65 12.52
N THR A 86 -1.87 -14.75 13.24
CA THR A 86 -2.98 -14.92 14.19
C THR A 86 -2.89 -13.94 15.37
N LYS A 87 -1.68 -13.62 15.80
CA LYS A 87 -1.44 -12.57 16.80
C LYS A 87 -1.59 -11.15 16.24
N GLY A 88 -1.75 -10.98 14.92
CA GLY A 88 -1.89 -9.67 14.28
C GLY A 88 -0.61 -8.82 14.33
N TRP A 89 0.56 -9.42 14.47
CA TRP A 89 1.85 -8.73 14.48
C TRP A 89 2.24 -8.21 13.10
N ILE A 90 1.72 -8.85 12.04
CA ILE A 90 1.91 -8.47 10.64
C ILE A 90 0.57 -8.43 9.90
N SER A 91 0.45 -7.51 8.96
CA SER A 91 -0.62 -7.51 7.96
C SER A 91 -0.04 -7.55 6.57
N PHE A 92 -0.51 -8.49 5.77
CA PHE A 92 -0.08 -8.65 4.39
C PHE A 92 -0.77 -7.66 3.46
N SER A 93 -0.09 -7.34 2.38
CA SER A 93 -0.71 -6.64 1.26
C SER A 93 -1.84 -7.48 0.65
N SER A 94 -2.85 -6.81 0.10
CA SER A 94 -4.01 -7.48 -0.51
C SER A 94 -3.66 -8.59 -1.52
N PRO A 95 -2.65 -8.43 -2.41
CA PRO A 95 -2.27 -9.51 -3.32
C PRO A 95 -1.69 -10.76 -2.65
N VAL A 96 -1.05 -10.62 -1.49
CA VAL A 96 -0.58 -11.79 -0.72
C VAL A 96 -1.78 -12.58 -0.22
N TRP A 97 -2.75 -11.94 0.42
CA TRP A 97 -3.98 -12.58 0.85
C TRP A 97 -4.71 -13.27 -0.31
N ALA A 98 -4.84 -12.57 -1.45
CA ALA A 98 -5.60 -13.05 -2.59
C ALA A 98 -4.92 -14.18 -3.37
N ASN A 99 -3.59 -14.11 -3.55
CA ASN A 99 -2.92 -14.84 -4.62
C ASN A 99 -1.77 -15.76 -4.16
N MET A 100 -1.20 -15.55 -2.94
CA MET A 100 -0.12 -16.41 -2.45
C MET A 100 -0.59 -17.86 -2.31
N GLY A 101 0.16 -18.79 -2.88
CA GLY A 101 -0.19 -20.23 -2.87
C GLY A 101 -1.37 -20.61 -3.78
N THR A 102 -1.79 -19.73 -4.72
CA THR A 102 -2.89 -20.00 -5.68
C THR A 102 -2.41 -19.93 -7.12
N GLN A 103 -3.26 -20.34 -8.07
CA GLN A 103 -3.04 -20.13 -9.51
C GLN A 103 -3.76 -18.87 -10.03
N ARG A 104 -4.46 -18.12 -9.16
CA ARG A 104 -5.38 -17.04 -9.55
C ARG A 104 -4.70 -15.77 -10.05
N GLY A 105 -3.55 -15.41 -9.49
CA GLY A 105 -2.85 -14.17 -9.78
C GLY A 105 -1.46 -14.14 -9.15
N LEU A 106 -0.87 -12.95 -9.06
CA LEU A 106 0.47 -12.74 -8.52
C LEU A 106 0.41 -12.05 -7.14
N PRO A 107 1.32 -12.38 -6.20
CA PRO A 107 1.30 -11.85 -4.85
C PRO A 107 2.02 -10.50 -4.71
N ILE A 108 2.14 -9.71 -5.79
CA ILE A 108 2.84 -8.42 -5.85
C ILE A 108 1.84 -7.28 -6.04
N SER A 109 2.08 -6.18 -5.34
CA SER A 109 1.17 -5.04 -5.26
C SER A 109 1.43 -3.95 -6.29
N CYS A 110 2.70 -3.65 -6.57
CA CYS A 110 3.09 -2.45 -7.31
C CYS A 110 4.16 -2.76 -8.34
N PHE A 111 4.04 -2.07 -9.49
CA PHE A 111 4.97 -2.15 -10.61
C PHE A 111 5.27 -0.75 -11.13
N ASN A 112 6.49 -0.59 -11.67
CA ASN A 112 6.84 0.62 -12.41
C ASN A 112 7.58 0.23 -13.69
N VAL A 113 7.24 0.90 -14.78
CA VAL A 113 7.90 0.72 -16.06
C VAL A 113 8.65 1.99 -16.47
N HIS A 114 9.73 1.80 -17.20
CA HIS A 114 10.42 2.87 -17.91
C HIS A 114 9.97 2.84 -19.37
N VAL A 115 9.42 3.92 -19.88
CA VAL A 115 8.88 4.01 -21.26
C VAL A 115 9.93 4.60 -22.18
N PRO A 116 10.58 3.80 -23.04
CA PRO A 116 11.65 4.26 -23.92
C PRO A 116 11.09 5.00 -25.15
N ASP A 117 11.90 5.90 -25.77
CA ASP A 117 11.49 6.77 -26.88
C ASP A 117 11.54 6.08 -28.26
N TYR A 118 10.90 4.91 -28.40
CA TYR A 118 10.66 4.22 -29.66
C TYR A 118 9.37 3.41 -29.61
N ILE A 119 8.68 3.28 -30.76
CA ILE A 119 7.30 2.79 -30.80
C ILE A 119 7.13 1.35 -30.29
N GLU A 120 8.08 0.46 -30.64
CA GLU A 120 8.05 -0.94 -30.19
C GLU A 120 8.18 -1.02 -28.68
N GLY A 121 9.06 -0.21 -28.08
CA GLY A 121 9.26 -0.13 -26.64
C GLY A 121 8.04 0.43 -25.92
N ILE A 122 7.46 1.52 -26.43
CA ILE A 122 6.21 2.10 -25.88
C ILE A 122 5.09 1.05 -25.89
N THR A 123 4.92 0.35 -27.04
CA THR A 123 3.88 -0.67 -27.21
C THR A 123 4.11 -1.87 -26.29
N HIS A 124 5.37 -2.30 -26.15
CA HIS A 124 5.72 -3.39 -25.22
C HIS A 124 5.40 -3.01 -23.76
N LYS A 125 5.80 -1.79 -23.34
CA LYS A 125 5.51 -1.30 -21.98
C LYS A 125 4.01 -1.11 -21.72
N LEU A 126 3.24 -0.69 -22.70
CA LEU A 126 1.78 -0.67 -22.61
C LEU A 126 1.22 -2.09 -22.37
N GLY A 127 1.68 -3.08 -23.14
CA GLY A 127 1.30 -4.48 -22.95
C GLY A 127 1.69 -5.03 -21.58
N GLU A 128 2.90 -4.69 -21.10
CA GLU A 128 3.39 -5.04 -19.77
C GLU A 128 2.46 -4.46 -18.68
N VAL A 129 2.12 -3.17 -18.76
CA VAL A 129 1.21 -2.50 -17.81
C VAL A 129 -0.19 -3.11 -17.82
N ILE A 130 -0.73 -3.45 -18.99
CA ILE A 130 -2.01 -4.16 -19.13
C ILE A 130 -1.96 -5.50 -18.36
N MET A 131 -0.92 -6.27 -18.53
CA MET A 131 -0.76 -7.55 -17.82
C MET A 131 -0.57 -7.38 -16.32
N GLN A 132 0.24 -6.41 -15.88
CA GLN A 132 0.42 -6.08 -14.48
C GLN A 132 -0.90 -5.65 -13.81
N THR A 133 -1.71 -4.85 -14.50
CA THR A 133 -3.05 -4.42 -14.06
C THR A 133 -4.01 -5.59 -13.96
N LYS A 134 -4.06 -6.44 -14.99
CA LYS A 134 -4.93 -7.65 -15.02
C LYS A 134 -4.73 -8.56 -13.82
N ILE A 135 -3.49 -8.71 -13.37
CA ILE A 135 -3.14 -9.56 -12.21
C ILE A 135 -3.28 -8.87 -10.86
N GLY A 136 -3.71 -7.59 -10.84
CA GLY A 136 -4.07 -6.84 -9.65
C GLY A 136 -3.04 -5.88 -9.10
N GLY A 137 -1.97 -5.64 -9.84
CA GLY A 137 -0.96 -4.65 -9.47
C GLY A 137 -1.41 -3.22 -9.71
N GLY A 138 -1.04 -2.31 -8.82
CA GLY A 138 -0.99 -0.89 -9.11
C GLY A 138 0.24 -0.59 -9.96
N THR A 139 0.10 0.26 -10.97
CA THR A 139 1.15 0.48 -11.96
C THR A 139 1.57 1.96 -12.04
N SER A 140 2.79 2.20 -12.47
CA SER A 140 3.30 3.54 -12.76
C SER A 140 4.31 3.47 -13.90
N GLY A 141 4.63 4.62 -14.49
CA GLY A 141 5.61 4.67 -15.56
C GLY A 141 6.29 6.03 -15.66
N TYR A 142 7.58 6.01 -16.02
CA TYR A 142 8.36 7.19 -16.31
C TYR A 142 8.35 7.46 -17.83
N PHE A 143 7.99 8.70 -18.21
CA PHE A 143 7.84 9.15 -19.60
C PHE A 143 8.84 10.24 -20.00
N GLY A 144 9.77 10.59 -19.12
CA GLY A 144 10.70 11.72 -19.33
C GLY A 144 11.67 11.53 -20.48
N GLU A 145 11.88 10.29 -20.96
CA GLU A 145 12.72 10.04 -22.15
C GLU A 145 11.99 10.30 -23.47
N LEU A 146 10.65 10.35 -23.47
CA LEU A 146 9.90 10.58 -24.69
C LEU A 146 10.18 12.00 -25.21
N ARG A 147 10.48 12.10 -26.50
CA ARG A 147 10.70 13.41 -27.14
C ARG A 147 9.45 14.27 -27.09
N ASN A 148 9.66 15.56 -26.99
CA ASN A 148 8.60 16.57 -26.92
C ASN A 148 7.71 16.56 -28.17
N ARG A 149 6.48 17.00 -28.01
CA ARG A 149 5.56 17.28 -29.12
C ARG A 149 6.20 18.20 -30.16
N GLY A 150 6.07 17.84 -31.42
CA GLY A 150 6.62 18.62 -32.54
C GLY A 150 8.07 18.36 -32.87
N THR A 151 8.81 17.59 -32.06
CA THR A 151 10.17 17.16 -32.37
C THR A 151 10.19 16.32 -33.65
N ALA A 152 11.13 16.59 -34.56
CA ALA A 152 11.27 15.83 -35.79
C ALA A 152 11.55 14.34 -35.52
N VAL A 153 10.89 13.48 -36.28
CA VAL A 153 11.13 12.04 -36.31
C VAL A 153 11.79 11.72 -37.65
N THR A 154 12.90 10.99 -37.61
CA THR A 154 13.64 10.63 -38.83
C THR A 154 12.73 9.99 -39.85
N ASP A 155 12.65 10.57 -41.05
CA ASP A 155 11.85 10.14 -42.19
C ASP A 155 10.32 9.96 -41.92
N ASN A 156 9.80 10.48 -40.81
CA ASN A 156 8.41 10.21 -40.39
C ASN A 156 7.66 11.39 -39.75
N GLY A 157 7.98 12.63 -40.10
CA GLY A 157 7.24 13.82 -39.66
C GLY A 157 7.62 14.29 -38.24
N LYS A 158 6.63 14.51 -37.35
CA LYS A 158 6.84 15.09 -36.03
C LYS A 158 6.19 14.24 -34.93
N SER A 159 6.86 14.20 -33.77
CA SER A 159 6.36 13.53 -32.57
C SER A 159 5.03 14.10 -32.10
N SER A 160 4.13 13.24 -31.65
CA SER A 160 2.88 13.62 -30.99
C SER A 160 3.06 13.98 -29.51
N GLY A 161 4.27 13.78 -28.95
CA GLY A 161 4.60 14.12 -27.56
C GLY A 161 4.22 13.08 -26.52
N ALA A 162 4.81 13.21 -25.32
CA ALA A 162 4.64 12.27 -24.22
C ALA A 162 3.18 12.11 -23.78
N VAL A 163 2.44 13.21 -23.66
CA VAL A 163 1.05 13.20 -23.19
C VAL A 163 0.12 12.43 -24.15
N SER A 164 0.40 12.47 -25.46
CA SER A 164 -0.37 11.68 -26.43
C SER A 164 -0.21 10.18 -26.22
N PHE A 165 1.00 9.71 -25.89
CA PHE A 165 1.21 8.30 -25.57
C PHE A 165 0.59 7.93 -24.22
N MET A 166 0.60 8.82 -23.22
CA MET A 166 -0.08 8.60 -21.94
C MET A 166 -1.57 8.29 -22.11
N LYS A 167 -2.22 8.81 -23.16
CA LYS A 167 -3.63 8.51 -23.47
C LYS A 167 -3.88 7.02 -23.74
N LEU A 168 -2.90 6.30 -24.28
CA LEU A 168 -3.03 4.85 -24.49
C LEU A 168 -3.06 4.12 -23.13
N PHE A 169 -2.25 4.56 -22.19
CA PHE A 169 -2.22 4.01 -20.82
C PHE A 169 -3.51 4.36 -20.05
N ASP A 170 -4.03 5.58 -20.22
CA ASP A 170 -5.32 6.00 -19.64
C ASP A 170 -6.47 5.10 -20.11
N THR A 171 -6.56 4.88 -21.42
CA THR A 171 -7.57 4.00 -22.01
C THR A 171 -7.42 2.55 -21.52
N ALA A 172 -6.17 2.05 -21.39
CA ALA A 172 -5.92 0.73 -20.85
C ALA A 172 -6.42 0.59 -19.40
N MET A 173 -6.25 1.64 -18.56
CA MET A 173 -6.75 1.62 -17.18
C MET A 173 -8.27 1.65 -17.08
N ASP A 174 -8.93 2.28 -18.02
CA ASP A 174 -10.40 2.31 -18.11
C ASP A 174 -10.98 0.94 -18.52
N VAL A 175 -10.34 0.29 -19.48
CA VAL A 175 -10.83 -0.96 -20.09
C VAL A 175 -10.44 -2.20 -19.27
N VAL A 176 -9.23 -2.23 -18.70
CA VAL A 176 -8.71 -3.43 -18.01
C VAL A 176 -8.91 -3.31 -16.51
N SER A 177 -9.75 -4.19 -15.98
CA SER A 177 -9.96 -4.33 -14.54
C SER A 177 -9.70 -5.77 -14.09
N GLN A 178 -9.26 -5.94 -12.86
CA GLN A 178 -9.08 -7.24 -12.25
C GLN A 178 -10.41 -7.83 -11.82
N GLY A 179 -11.10 -8.57 -12.72
CA GLY A 179 -12.24 -9.41 -12.40
C GLY A 179 -13.34 -8.76 -11.52
N GLY A 180 -13.55 -7.44 -11.62
CA GLY A 180 -14.52 -6.70 -10.80
C GLY A 180 -14.07 -6.40 -9.36
N VAL A 181 -12.87 -6.80 -8.95
CA VAL A 181 -12.35 -6.62 -7.59
C VAL A 181 -11.57 -5.31 -7.43
N ARG A 182 -10.78 -4.93 -8.44
CA ARG A 182 -9.97 -3.69 -8.47
C ARG A 182 -10.00 -3.08 -9.87
N ARG A 183 -10.18 -1.76 -9.96
CA ARG A 183 -9.98 -1.01 -11.20
C ARG A 183 -8.48 -0.86 -11.46
N GLY A 184 -8.09 -0.76 -12.73
CA GLY A 184 -6.76 -0.37 -13.13
C GLY A 184 -6.42 1.02 -12.57
N ALA A 185 -5.17 1.19 -12.14
CA ALA A 185 -4.66 2.47 -11.67
C ALA A 185 -3.21 2.62 -12.12
N PHE A 186 -2.89 3.78 -12.69
CA PHE A 186 -1.57 4.08 -13.24
C PHE A 186 -1.15 5.52 -12.91
N ALA A 187 0.09 5.71 -12.46
CA ALA A 187 0.70 7.02 -12.27
C ALA A 187 1.74 7.29 -13.37
N ALA A 188 1.54 8.34 -14.16
CA ALA A 188 2.51 8.81 -15.13
C ALA A 188 3.45 9.83 -14.48
N TYR A 189 4.76 9.63 -14.64
CA TYR A 189 5.81 10.53 -14.16
C TYR A 189 6.47 11.24 -15.34
N LEU A 190 6.63 12.56 -15.23
CA LEU A 190 7.27 13.41 -16.24
C LEU A 190 8.18 14.44 -15.57
N ASP A 191 9.30 14.76 -16.20
CA ASP A 191 10.21 15.77 -15.70
C ASP A 191 9.60 17.17 -15.80
N ILE A 192 9.87 18.02 -14.82
CA ILE A 192 9.32 19.37 -14.75
C ILE A 192 9.86 20.29 -15.87
N ASP A 193 11.02 19.96 -16.42
CA ASP A 193 11.65 20.68 -17.56
C ASP A 193 11.32 20.06 -18.93
N HIS A 194 10.51 18.98 -18.96
CA HIS A 194 10.06 18.38 -20.22
C HIS A 194 9.21 19.37 -21.02
N GLY A 195 9.42 19.44 -22.35
CA GLY A 195 8.69 20.38 -23.20
C GLY A 195 7.16 20.23 -23.21
N ASP A 196 6.65 19.07 -22.84
CA ASP A 196 5.20 18.81 -22.74
C ASP A 196 4.66 19.00 -21.31
N ILE A 197 5.42 19.58 -20.38
CA ILE A 197 5.01 19.69 -18.96
C ILE A 197 3.70 20.48 -18.78
N GLU A 198 3.50 21.54 -19.54
CA GLU A 198 2.27 22.34 -19.41
C GLU A 198 1.03 21.55 -19.87
N GLU A 199 1.16 20.77 -20.96
CA GLU A 199 0.10 19.85 -21.39
C GLU A 199 -0.16 18.76 -20.34
N PHE A 200 0.91 18.23 -19.75
CA PHE A 200 0.81 17.23 -18.69
C PHE A 200 0.09 17.76 -17.44
N LEU A 201 0.38 18.96 -16.99
CA LEU A 201 -0.29 19.57 -15.82
C LEU A 201 -1.80 19.81 -16.05
N ASN A 202 -2.24 19.88 -17.30
CA ASN A 202 -3.62 20.07 -17.66
C ASN A 202 -4.43 18.75 -17.85
N ILE A 203 -3.79 17.58 -17.76
CA ILE A 203 -4.57 16.33 -17.75
C ILE A 203 -5.47 16.30 -16.49
N LYS A 204 -6.60 15.60 -16.57
CA LYS A 204 -7.67 15.59 -15.55
C LYS A 204 -8.43 16.94 -15.39
N GLU A 205 -8.14 17.95 -16.21
CA GLU A 205 -9.02 19.10 -16.30
C GLU A 205 -10.34 18.71 -17.00
N ILE A 206 -11.41 19.48 -16.76
CA ILE A 206 -12.71 19.27 -17.41
C ILE A 206 -12.51 19.35 -18.92
N GLY A 207 -12.91 18.29 -19.64
CA GLY A 207 -12.74 18.18 -21.09
C GLY A 207 -11.41 17.56 -21.56
N SER A 208 -10.47 17.28 -20.66
CA SER A 208 -9.27 16.51 -21.01
C SER A 208 -9.66 15.06 -21.39
N PRO A 209 -9.03 14.47 -22.41
CA PRO A 209 -9.25 13.08 -22.77
C PRO A 209 -8.60 12.09 -21.79
N ILE A 210 -7.76 12.57 -20.86
CA ILE A 210 -7.07 11.75 -19.85
C ILE A 210 -7.68 12.07 -18.49
N GLN A 211 -8.36 11.08 -17.89
CA GLN A 211 -9.09 11.24 -16.62
C GLN A 211 -8.68 10.22 -15.55
N ASN A 212 -8.15 9.05 -15.94
CA ASN A 212 -7.90 7.93 -15.02
C ASN A 212 -6.48 7.91 -14.47
N LEU A 213 -5.52 8.58 -15.13
CA LEU A 213 -4.12 8.59 -14.69
C LEU A 213 -3.92 9.45 -13.43
N PHE A 214 -3.05 8.97 -12.54
CA PHE A 214 -2.39 9.80 -11.55
C PHE A 214 -1.17 10.47 -12.18
N MET A 215 -0.72 11.57 -11.59
CA MET A 215 0.37 12.40 -12.13
C MET A 215 1.48 12.52 -11.11
N GLY A 216 2.74 12.41 -11.56
CA GLY A 216 3.93 12.72 -10.79
C GLY A 216 4.86 13.63 -11.58
N VAL A 217 5.39 14.65 -10.94
CA VAL A 217 6.37 15.57 -11.52
C VAL A 217 7.72 15.33 -10.89
N CYS A 218 8.72 15.04 -11.71
CA CYS A 218 10.10 14.82 -11.29
C CYS A 218 10.85 16.16 -11.30
N VAL A 219 11.40 16.56 -10.15
CA VAL A 219 11.98 17.88 -9.94
C VAL A 219 13.44 17.74 -9.52
N PRO A 220 14.41 18.08 -10.41
CA PRO A 220 15.83 18.10 -10.06
C PRO A 220 16.20 19.37 -9.29
N ASP A 221 17.28 19.29 -8.51
CA ASP A 221 17.76 20.39 -7.66
C ASP A 221 18.03 21.66 -8.43
N TYR A 222 18.70 21.55 -9.60
CA TYR A 222 19.05 22.72 -10.40
C TYR A 222 17.79 23.50 -10.83
N TRP A 223 16.75 22.80 -11.23
CA TRP A 223 15.51 23.44 -11.66
C TRP A 223 14.83 24.19 -10.50
N MET A 224 14.82 23.56 -9.33
CA MET A 224 14.25 24.19 -8.12
C MET A 224 15.08 25.39 -7.69
N GLN A 225 16.43 25.31 -7.78
CA GLN A 225 17.31 26.41 -7.43
C GLN A 225 17.10 27.61 -8.35
N ASP A 226 17.06 27.41 -9.66
CA ASP A 226 16.79 28.48 -10.64
C ASP A 226 15.43 29.16 -10.38
N MET A 227 14.40 28.39 -10.03
CA MET A 227 13.08 28.90 -9.67
C MET A 227 13.17 29.79 -8.39
N ILE A 228 13.92 29.35 -7.38
CA ILE A 228 14.15 30.10 -6.13
C ILE A 228 14.92 31.39 -6.45
N ASP A 229 15.94 31.32 -7.29
CA ASP A 229 16.82 32.44 -7.66
C ASP A 229 16.14 33.47 -8.58
N GLY A 230 14.93 33.19 -9.05
CA GLY A 230 14.09 34.20 -9.69
C GLY A 230 13.71 33.94 -11.13
N ASP A 231 13.99 32.76 -11.69
CA ASP A 231 13.53 32.39 -13.04
C ASP A 231 12.00 32.44 -13.10
N MET A 232 11.48 33.45 -13.82
CA MET A 232 10.06 33.73 -13.87
C MET A 232 9.26 32.67 -14.61
N ASP A 233 9.83 31.97 -15.59
CA ASP A 233 9.13 30.93 -16.35
C ASP A 233 9.02 29.65 -15.48
N LYS A 234 10.07 29.31 -14.76
CA LYS A 234 10.03 28.23 -13.76
C LYS A 234 9.06 28.54 -12.63
N ARG A 235 9.01 29.78 -12.14
CA ARG A 235 8.01 30.21 -11.14
C ARG A 235 6.57 30.06 -11.63
N LYS A 236 6.29 30.36 -12.90
CA LYS A 236 4.95 30.14 -13.49
C LYS A 236 4.60 28.66 -13.55
N ILE A 237 5.52 27.78 -13.96
CA ILE A 237 5.31 26.33 -13.98
C ILE A 237 5.07 25.82 -12.56
N TRP A 238 5.91 26.24 -11.59
CA TRP A 238 5.76 25.84 -10.18
C TRP A 238 4.41 26.28 -9.60
N ALA A 239 3.97 27.49 -9.90
CA ALA A 239 2.65 27.97 -9.49
C ALA A 239 1.52 27.07 -10.04
N LYS A 240 1.60 26.63 -11.31
CA LYS A 240 0.65 25.66 -11.88
C LYS A 240 0.68 24.31 -11.17
N VAL A 241 1.87 23.81 -10.79
CA VAL A 241 2.02 22.58 -9.99
C VAL A 241 1.29 22.72 -8.67
N LEU A 242 1.52 23.81 -7.94
CA LEU A 242 0.89 24.06 -6.63
C LEU A 242 -0.63 24.25 -6.75
N GLU A 243 -1.09 25.00 -7.76
CA GLU A 243 -2.52 25.16 -8.06
C GLU A 243 -3.20 23.82 -8.38
N SER A 244 -2.58 22.98 -9.20
CA SER A 244 -3.09 21.64 -9.51
C SER A 244 -3.16 20.77 -8.23
N ARG A 245 -2.15 20.83 -7.38
CA ARG A 245 -2.16 20.10 -6.09
C ARG A 245 -3.28 20.56 -5.17
N GLN A 246 -3.51 21.86 -5.08
CA GLN A 246 -4.59 22.41 -4.27
C GLN A 246 -5.97 21.97 -4.77
N LYS A 247 -6.17 21.96 -6.09
CA LYS A 247 -7.46 21.61 -6.71
C LYS A 247 -7.74 20.11 -6.76
N LYS A 248 -6.72 19.29 -7.00
CA LYS A 248 -6.86 17.86 -7.38
C LYS A 248 -6.13 16.90 -6.43
N GLY A 249 -5.26 17.39 -5.54
CA GLY A 249 -4.33 16.56 -4.77
C GLY A 249 -3.16 16.01 -5.61
N LEU A 250 -3.01 16.43 -6.86
CA LEU A 250 -2.02 15.98 -7.84
C LEU A 250 -1.39 17.18 -8.55
N PRO A 251 -0.16 17.06 -9.09
CA PRO A 251 0.70 15.88 -9.17
C PRO A 251 1.38 15.51 -7.84
N TYR A 252 1.89 14.27 -7.72
CA TYR A 252 2.95 13.95 -6.76
C TYR A 252 4.20 14.75 -7.11
N ILE A 253 4.99 15.13 -6.11
CA ILE A 253 6.28 15.79 -6.33
C ILE A 253 7.38 14.81 -5.97
N PHE A 254 8.22 14.48 -6.96
CA PHE A 254 9.33 13.58 -6.83
C PHE A 254 10.64 14.35 -6.98
N PHE A 255 11.34 14.60 -5.87
CA PHE A 255 12.63 15.30 -5.87
C PHE A 255 13.74 14.34 -6.27
N THR A 256 14.05 14.32 -7.57
CA THR A 256 14.92 13.33 -8.22
C THR A 256 16.28 13.22 -7.57
N ASP A 257 16.95 14.35 -7.31
CA ASP A 257 18.29 14.35 -6.72
C ASP A 257 18.29 13.93 -5.25
N ASN A 258 17.26 14.28 -4.48
CA ASN A 258 17.10 13.81 -3.11
C ASN A 258 17.00 12.29 -3.05
N VAL A 259 16.20 11.68 -3.93
CA VAL A 259 16.07 10.23 -4.03
C VAL A 259 17.41 9.59 -4.43
N ASN A 260 18.07 10.12 -5.44
CA ASN A 260 19.32 9.54 -5.95
C ASN A 260 20.49 9.73 -4.96
N ARG A 261 20.50 10.78 -4.13
CA ARG A 261 21.48 10.92 -3.03
C ARG A 261 21.29 9.90 -1.92
N ASN A 262 20.03 9.52 -1.64
CA ASN A 262 19.65 8.67 -0.52
C ASN A 262 19.38 7.20 -0.89
N LYS A 263 19.54 6.83 -2.15
CA LYS A 263 19.36 5.45 -2.61
C LYS A 263 20.35 4.49 -1.94
N PRO A 264 20.06 3.18 -1.88
CA PRO A 264 20.96 2.17 -1.34
C PRO A 264 22.37 2.22 -1.96
N GLN A 265 23.39 1.89 -1.15
CA GLN A 265 24.78 1.98 -1.58
C GLN A 265 25.06 1.18 -2.87
N VAL A 266 24.48 -0.01 -3.00
CA VAL A 266 24.60 -0.83 -4.22
C VAL A 266 24.16 -0.09 -5.48
N TYR A 267 23.12 0.72 -5.42
CA TYR A 267 22.65 1.52 -6.55
C TYR A 267 23.55 2.71 -6.84
N LYS A 268 24.19 3.28 -5.81
CA LYS A 268 25.24 4.31 -6.00
C LYS A 268 26.46 3.73 -6.71
N ASP A 269 26.97 2.62 -6.21
CA ASP A 269 28.16 1.95 -6.74
C ASP A 269 28.00 1.49 -8.19
N LYS A 270 26.77 1.11 -8.56
CA LYS A 270 26.43 0.66 -9.92
C LYS A 270 25.93 1.78 -10.84
N GLY A 271 25.89 3.02 -10.37
CA GLY A 271 25.42 4.17 -11.15
C GLY A 271 23.95 4.09 -11.57
N ALA A 272 23.13 3.26 -10.88
CA ALA A 272 21.72 3.13 -11.19
C ALA A 272 20.97 4.42 -10.90
N VAL A 273 20.13 4.88 -11.82
CA VAL A 273 19.33 6.09 -11.69
C VAL A 273 17.88 5.73 -11.36
N ILE A 274 17.30 6.45 -10.42
CA ILE A 274 15.90 6.33 -10.04
C ILE A 274 15.17 7.55 -10.58
N ASN A 275 14.28 7.34 -11.57
CA ASN A 275 13.60 8.40 -12.30
C ASN A 275 12.16 8.63 -11.83
N ALA A 276 11.55 7.63 -11.21
CA ALA A 276 10.14 7.69 -10.80
C ALA A 276 9.88 6.83 -9.57
N SER A 277 8.66 6.92 -9.04
CA SER A 277 8.14 6.10 -7.95
C SER A 277 7.00 5.19 -8.43
N ASN A 278 6.53 4.32 -7.54
CA ASN A 278 5.32 3.54 -7.76
C ASN A 278 4.05 4.40 -7.74
N LEU A 279 2.89 3.77 -7.92
CA LEU A 279 1.57 4.43 -7.95
C LEU A 279 1.30 5.30 -6.72
N CYS A 280 1.69 4.86 -5.53
CA CYS A 280 1.42 5.55 -4.26
C CYS A 280 2.59 6.42 -3.77
N SER A 281 3.65 6.55 -4.56
CA SER A 281 4.85 7.37 -4.34
C SER A 281 5.70 7.04 -3.10
N GLU A 282 5.63 5.80 -2.57
CA GLU A 282 6.44 5.36 -1.42
C GLU A 282 7.65 4.49 -1.81
N ILE A 283 7.77 4.05 -3.06
CA ILE A 283 8.82 3.13 -3.52
C ILE A 283 9.71 3.82 -4.55
N MET A 284 11.01 3.92 -4.23
CA MET A 284 12.03 4.53 -5.08
C MET A 284 13.06 3.47 -5.47
N LEU A 285 12.85 2.84 -6.63
CA LEU A 285 13.71 1.80 -7.19
C LEU A 285 14.01 2.12 -8.67
N PRO A 286 15.14 1.65 -9.22
CA PRO A 286 15.47 1.89 -10.63
C PRO A 286 14.59 1.03 -11.55
N SER A 287 14.15 1.61 -12.67
CA SER A 287 13.60 0.91 -13.82
C SER A 287 14.35 1.30 -15.08
N THR A 288 14.47 0.37 -16.02
CA THR A 288 15.10 0.57 -17.33
C THR A 288 14.18 0.04 -18.43
N ALA A 289 14.61 0.14 -19.69
CA ALA A 289 13.87 -0.47 -20.79
C ALA A 289 13.67 -1.98 -20.59
N ASP A 290 14.65 -2.68 -19.98
CA ASP A 290 14.66 -4.14 -19.82
C ASP A 290 14.22 -4.60 -18.44
N GLU A 291 14.13 -3.70 -17.45
CA GLU A 291 13.76 -4.00 -16.07
C GLU A 291 12.68 -3.06 -15.58
N SER A 292 11.59 -3.65 -15.11
CA SER A 292 10.48 -2.93 -14.48
C SER A 292 10.48 -3.23 -13.00
N PHE A 293 10.65 -2.24 -12.14
CA PHE A 293 10.71 -2.53 -10.72
C PHE A 293 9.37 -3.04 -10.18
N ILE A 294 9.47 -3.92 -9.21
CA ILE A 294 8.33 -4.43 -8.46
C ILE A 294 8.51 -4.16 -6.98
N CYS A 295 7.43 -4.10 -6.24
CA CYS A 295 7.45 -3.98 -4.79
C CYS A 295 6.71 -5.10 -4.09
N CYS A 296 7.41 -5.75 -3.17
CA CYS A 296 6.90 -6.83 -2.32
C CYS A 296 6.65 -6.28 -0.92
N LEU A 297 5.39 -5.97 -0.61
CA LEU A 297 4.99 -5.20 0.58
C LEU A 297 4.24 -6.04 1.61
N SER A 298 4.54 -5.78 2.89
CA SER A 298 3.73 -6.11 4.07
C SER A 298 4.07 -5.14 5.19
N SER A 299 3.30 -5.16 6.28
CA SER A 299 3.47 -4.16 7.35
C SER A 299 3.41 -4.80 8.74
N MET A 300 4.39 -4.46 9.59
CA MET A 300 4.38 -4.79 11.02
C MET A 300 3.34 -3.92 11.73
N ASN A 301 2.64 -4.50 12.71
CA ASN A 301 1.65 -3.77 13.50
C ASN A 301 2.31 -3.13 14.72
N LEU A 302 2.52 -1.82 14.67
CA LEU A 302 3.10 -1.05 15.77
C LEU A 302 2.17 -0.93 16.98
N GLU A 303 0.85 -1.05 16.81
CA GLU A 303 -0.09 -1.10 17.95
C GLU A 303 0.27 -2.22 18.93
N LEU A 304 0.88 -3.31 18.43
CA LEU A 304 1.33 -4.46 19.15
C LEU A 304 2.86 -4.51 19.31
N TYR A 305 3.56 -3.38 19.15
CA TYR A 305 5.02 -3.29 19.20
C TYR A 305 5.60 -3.99 20.44
N ASP A 306 5.03 -3.77 21.61
CA ASP A 306 5.52 -4.33 22.86
C ASP A 306 5.40 -5.86 22.97
N GLU A 307 4.55 -6.48 22.13
CA GLU A 307 4.40 -7.93 22.09
C GLU A 307 5.46 -8.60 21.20
N TRP A 308 5.86 -7.93 20.11
CA TRP A 308 6.74 -8.53 19.12
C TRP A 308 8.18 -7.99 19.11
N LYS A 309 8.45 -6.84 19.72
CA LYS A 309 9.77 -6.17 19.66
C LYS A 309 10.94 -7.06 20.11
N ASP A 310 10.73 -7.95 21.09
CA ASP A 310 11.74 -8.83 21.64
C ASP A 310 11.69 -10.26 21.05
N THR A 311 10.99 -10.42 19.90
CA THR A 311 10.84 -11.69 19.19
C THR A 311 11.57 -11.67 17.84
N ASN A 312 11.48 -12.78 17.10
CA ASN A 312 11.99 -12.89 15.73
C ASN A 312 10.98 -12.39 14.66
N ALA A 313 9.96 -11.64 15.03
CA ALA A 313 8.86 -11.26 14.11
C ALA A 313 9.35 -10.53 12.86
N VAL A 314 10.25 -9.55 12.99
CA VAL A 314 10.81 -8.81 11.83
C VAL A 314 11.62 -9.74 10.93
N LYS A 315 12.44 -10.62 11.49
CA LYS A 315 13.19 -11.63 10.74
C LYS A 315 12.24 -12.54 9.95
N LEU A 316 11.19 -13.06 10.59
CA LEU A 316 10.18 -13.90 9.95
C LEU A 316 9.44 -13.15 8.85
N ALA A 317 9.14 -11.87 9.04
CA ALA A 317 8.52 -11.03 8.03
C ALA A 317 9.40 -10.89 6.77
N ILE A 318 10.70 -10.67 6.92
CA ILE A 318 11.64 -10.60 5.78
C ILE A 318 11.76 -11.95 5.08
N TYR A 319 11.84 -13.06 5.82
CA TYR A 319 11.84 -14.40 5.24
C TYR A 319 10.56 -14.67 4.45
N PHE A 320 9.42 -14.28 5.01
CA PHE A 320 8.13 -14.40 4.35
C PHE A 320 8.06 -13.58 3.04
N LEU A 321 8.50 -12.32 3.06
CA LEU A 321 8.51 -11.47 1.87
C LEU A 321 9.47 -11.99 0.79
N ASP A 322 10.63 -12.54 1.14
CA ASP A 322 11.52 -13.20 0.17
C ASP A 322 10.88 -14.44 -0.46
N ALA A 323 10.06 -15.17 0.31
CA ALA A 323 9.25 -16.28 -0.20
C ALA A 323 8.15 -15.81 -1.16
N VAL A 324 7.46 -14.71 -0.84
CA VAL A 324 6.45 -14.07 -1.73
C VAL A 324 7.08 -13.70 -3.07
N LEU A 325 8.27 -13.09 -3.01
CA LEU A 325 9.02 -12.71 -4.19
C LEU A 325 9.46 -13.95 -5.01
N SER A 326 9.87 -15.03 -4.35
CA SER A 326 10.21 -16.28 -5.01
C SER A 326 9.00 -16.89 -5.73
N GLU A 327 7.81 -16.83 -5.15
CA GLU A 327 6.59 -17.27 -5.81
C GLU A 327 6.26 -16.41 -7.04
N PHE A 328 6.48 -15.10 -6.97
CA PHE A 328 6.31 -14.21 -8.12
C PHE A 328 7.25 -14.59 -9.26
N ILE A 329 8.53 -14.81 -8.96
CA ILE A 329 9.55 -15.20 -9.94
C ILE A 329 9.16 -16.48 -10.67
N ASP A 330 8.71 -17.51 -9.94
CA ASP A 330 8.32 -18.78 -10.51
C ASP A 330 7.06 -18.66 -11.38
N LYS A 331 6.05 -17.94 -10.89
CA LYS A 331 4.78 -17.74 -11.62
C LYS A 331 4.90 -16.90 -12.88
N THR A 332 5.94 -16.10 -13.00
CA THR A 332 6.18 -15.24 -14.17
C THR A 332 7.14 -15.84 -15.19
N GLU A 333 7.64 -17.07 -14.95
CA GLU A 333 8.49 -17.76 -15.89
C GLU A 333 7.79 -17.98 -17.22
N GLY A 334 8.46 -17.66 -18.33
CA GLY A 334 7.94 -17.77 -19.68
C GLY A 334 6.86 -16.75 -20.07
N ASN A 335 6.48 -15.81 -19.18
CA ASN A 335 5.53 -14.78 -19.52
C ASN A 335 6.24 -13.60 -20.22
N TYR A 336 6.00 -13.45 -21.51
CA TYR A 336 6.63 -12.43 -22.34
C TYR A 336 6.47 -11.01 -21.81
N TYR A 337 5.25 -10.62 -21.42
CA TYR A 337 4.96 -9.26 -20.94
C TYR A 337 5.43 -8.98 -19.51
N LEU A 338 5.75 -10.01 -18.72
CA LEU A 338 6.22 -9.82 -17.34
C LEU A 338 7.73 -10.09 -17.20
N GLN A 339 8.44 -10.23 -18.32
CA GLN A 339 9.86 -10.53 -18.31
C GLN A 339 10.69 -9.41 -17.65
N GLY A 340 10.36 -8.13 -17.90
CA GLY A 340 11.03 -6.99 -17.25
C GLY A 340 10.86 -7.00 -15.74
N ALA A 341 9.64 -7.24 -15.26
CA ALA A 341 9.33 -7.34 -13.83
C ALA A 341 10.01 -8.57 -13.19
N ARG A 342 10.05 -9.72 -13.90
CA ARG A 342 10.76 -10.91 -13.45
C ARG A 342 12.27 -10.73 -13.38
N ASN A 343 12.87 -10.07 -14.35
CA ASN A 343 14.30 -9.75 -14.37
C ASN A 343 14.67 -8.91 -13.17
N PHE A 344 13.91 -7.84 -12.90
CA PHE A 344 14.11 -7.03 -11.71
C PHE A 344 13.99 -7.86 -10.43
N ALA A 345 12.95 -8.67 -10.29
CA ALA A 345 12.75 -9.52 -9.12
C ALA A 345 13.93 -10.46 -8.87
N LEU A 346 14.43 -11.11 -9.91
CA LEU A 346 15.56 -12.04 -9.83
C LEU A 346 16.86 -11.33 -9.43
N ARG A 347 17.14 -10.18 -10.06
CA ARG A 347 18.43 -9.50 -9.95
C ARG A 347 18.56 -8.61 -8.73
N HIS A 348 17.44 -8.04 -8.23
CA HIS A 348 17.43 -7.07 -7.13
C HIS A 348 16.85 -7.62 -5.84
N ARG A 349 15.85 -8.49 -5.91
CA ARG A 349 15.12 -9.04 -4.75
C ARG A 349 14.71 -7.95 -3.75
N ALA A 350 14.22 -6.80 -4.23
CA ALA A 350 13.80 -5.68 -3.42
C ALA A 350 12.54 -6.02 -2.59
N LEU A 351 12.59 -5.73 -1.30
CA LEU A 351 11.48 -5.89 -0.35
C LEU A 351 11.10 -4.55 0.26
N GLY A 352 9.86 -4.47 0.74
CA GLY A 352 9.32 -3.30 1.40
C GLY A 352 8.51 -3.67 2.64
N LEU A 353 9.18 -4.03 3.74
CA LEU A 353 8.53 -4.19 5.03
C LEU A 353 8.24 -2.81 5.61
N GLY A 354 6.97 -2.49 5.76
CA GLY A 354 6.50 -1.25 6.36
C GLY A 354 5.91 -1.46 7.74
N VAL A 355 5.14 -0.49 8.16
CA VAL A 355 4.40 -0.50 9.42
C VAL A 355 2.97 -0.03 9.21
N LEU A 356 2.11 -0.37 10.17
CA LEU A 356 0.79 0.22 10.39
C LEU A 356 0.58 0.32 11.90
N GLY A 357 -0.47 1.03 12.33
CA GLY A 357 -0.78 1.12 13.75
C GLY A 357 0.08 2.11 14.54
N TYR A 358 0.82 3.01 13.89
CA TYR A 358 1.65 4.00 14.58
C TYR A 358 0.80 4.90 15.49
N HIS A 359 -0.23 5.54 14.95
CA HIS A 359 -1.12 6.40 15.74
C HIS A 359 -1.88 5.59 16.82
N SER A 360 -2.31 4.36 16.50
CA SER A 360 -2.93 3.46 17.48
C SER A 360 -2.01 3.16 18.66
N TYR A 361 -0.71 2.94 18.42
CA TYR A 361 0.27 2.77 19.50
C TYR A 361 0.37 4.02 20.38
N LEU A 362 0.48 5.19 19.76
CA LEU A 362 0.58 6.45 20.49
C LEU A 362 -0.66 6.70 21.36
N GLN A 363 -1.85 6.50 20.81
CA GLN A 363 -3.10 6.65 21.57
C GLN A 363 -3.22 5.63 22.71
N LYS A 364 -2.87 4.35 22.46
CA LYS A 364 -2.84 3.29 23.47
C LYS A 364 -1.99 3.68 24.69
N ASN A 365 -0.90 4.41 24.46
CA ASN A 365 0.05 4.81 25.48
C ASN A 365 -0.10 6.27 25.93
N MET A 366 -1.16 6.96 25.51
CA MET A 366 -1.43 8.37 25.83
C MET A 366 -0.26 9.31 25.44
N ILE A 367 0.37 9.03 24.29
CA ILE A 367 1.48 9.82 23.75
C ILE A 367 0.93 10.79 22.69
N PRO A 368 1.04 12.11 22.87
CA PRO A 368 0.63 13.08 21.86
C PRO A 368 1.42 12.91 20.57
N PHE A 369 0.75 12.96 19.41
CA PHE A 369 1.33 12.66 18.11
C PHE A 369 2.56 13.53 17.76
N GLU A 370 2.54 14.80 18.11
CA GLU A 370 3.63 15.77 17.84
C GLU A 370 4.68 15.86 18.96
N SER A 371 4.59 15.01 19.98
CA SER A 371 5.47 15.06 21.14
C SER A 371 6.90 14.56 20.85
N MET A 372 7.84 14.91 21.71
CA MET A 372 9.20 14.38 21.68
C MET A 372 9.20 12.86 21.95
N GLU A 373 8.29 12.38 22.80
CA GLU A 373 8.14 10.97 23.12
C GLU A 373 7.73 10.16 21.88
N ALA A 374 6.79 10.68 21.06
CA ALA A 374 6.44 10.09 19.78
C ALA A 374 7.64 10.02 18.82
N LYS A 375 8.47 11.09 18.76
CA LYS A 375 9.71 11.10 17.96
C LYS A 375 10.73 10.06 18.44
N MET A 376 10.88 9.93 19.76
CA MET A 376 11.78 8.91 20.34
C MET A 376 11.29 7.50 20.06
N PHE A 377 9.99 7.24 20.20
CA PHE A 377 9.39 5.96 19.83
C PHE A 377 9.61 5.65 18.34
N ASN A 378 9.34 6.62 17.47
CA ASN A 378 9.58 6.49 16.03
C ASN A 378 11.04 6.09 15.75
N ALA A 379 12.00 6.84 16.24
CA ALA A 379 13.42 6.55 16.04
C ALA A 379 13.81 5.15 16.53
N LYS A 380 13.33 4.75 17.71
CA LYS A 380 13.61 3.43 18.33
C LYS A 380 13.02 2.29 17.48
N ALA A 381 11.73 2.37 17.16
CA ALA A 381 11.03 1.30 16.46
C ALA A 381 11.59 1.10 15.03
N PHE A 382 11.79 2.16 14.28
CA PHE A 382 12.31 2.06 12.91
C PHE A 382 13.78 1.64 12.85
N LYS A 383 14.62 2.09 13.79
CA LYS A 383 16.00 1.59 13.91
C LYS A 383 16.03 0.09 14.15
N GLN A 384 15.21 -0.41 15.07
CA GLN A 384 15.13 -1.85 15.38
C GLN A 384 14.67 -2.66 14.17
N ILE A 385 13.60 -2.21 13.45
CA ILE A 385 13.10 -2.90 12.27
C ILE A 385 14.19 -2.93 11.18
N GLN A 386 14.87 -1.81 10.95
CA GLN A 386 15.96 -1.72 9.99
C GLN A 386 17.11 -2.69 10.31
N GLU A 387 17.62 -2.66 11.51
CA GLU A 387 18.72 -3.52 11.94
C GLU A 387 18.35 -5.00 11.80
N GLN A 388 17.18 -5.41 12.30
CA GLN A 388 16.73 -6.80 12.22
C GLN A 388 16.44 -7.23 10.77
N SER A 389 15.93 -6.36 9.93
CA SER A 389 15.67 -6.67 8.53
C SER A 389 16.96 -6.86 7.71
N ILE A 390 18.00 -6.09 8.00
CA ILE A 390 19.33 -6.24 7.40
C ILE A 390 19.98 -7.56 7.85
N ILE A 391 19.90 -7.89 9.14
CA ILE A 391 20.40 -9.18 9.66
C ILE A 391 19.69 -10.34 8.95
N ALA A 392 18.37 -10.29 8.83
CA ALA A 392 17.59 -11.30 8.12
C ALA A 392 18.00 -11.44 6.64
N SER A 393 18.23 -10.31 5.96
CA SER A 393 18.69 -10.32 4.56
C SER A 393 20.08 -10.93 4.41
N LYS A 394 20.99 -10.71 5.37
CA LYS A 394 22.31 -11.36 5.41
C LYS A 394 22.19 -12.88 5.60
N GLU A 395 21.34 -13.31 6.53
CA GLU A 395 21.09 -14.73 6.75
C GLU A 395 20.52 -15.41 5.49
N LEU A 396 19.57 -14.75 4.82
CA LEU A 396 19.01 -15.25 3.57
C LEU A 396 20.06 -15.31 2.45
N ALA A 397 20.99 -14.36 2.38
CA ALA A 397 22.12 -14.41 1.43
C ALA A 397 23.03 -15.62 1.72
N ASN A 398 23.32 -15.91 2.96
CA ASN A 398 24.12 -17.07 3.34
C ASN A 398 23.43 -18.40 2.99
N ILE A 399 22.08 -18.46 3.06
CA ILE A 399 21.32 -19.69 2.80
C ILE A 399 21.04 -19.89 1.30
N TYR A 400 20.65 -18.83 0.60
CA TYR A 400 20.15 -18.91 -0.80
C TYR A 400 21.02 -18.18 -1.80
N GLY A 401 22.14 -17.59 -1.38
CA GLY A 401 23.04 -16.81 -2.20
C GLY A 401 22.61 -15.37 -2.41
N GLU A 402 23.52 -14.56 -2.89
CA GLU A 402 23.31 -13.17 -3.27
C GLU A 402 22.73 -13.09 -4.68
N PRO A 403 21.73 -12.23 -4.96
CA PRO A 403 21.29 -11.98 -6.32
C PRO A 403 22.37 -11.19 -7.10
N GLU A 404 22.24 -11.15 -8.42
CA GLU A 404 23.27 -10.61 -9.32
C GLU A 404 23.74 -9.19 -8.94
N VAL A 405 22.79 -8.30 -8.65
CA VAL A 405 23.10 -6.90 -8.30
C VAL A 405 23.83 -6.79 -6.97
N LEU A 406 23.62 -7.72 -6.05
CA LEU A 406 24.18 -7.72 -4.70
C LEU A 406 25.41 -8.61 -4.53
N LYS A 407 25.99 -9.14 -5.61
CA LYS A 407 27.21 -9.96 -5.49
C LYS A 407 28.34 -9.19 -4.79
N GLY A 408 28.82 -9.74 -3.68
CA GLY A 408 29.88 -9.16 -2.84
C GLY A 408 29.39 -8.20 -1.75
N TYR A 409 28.07 -7.99 -1.60
CA TYR A 409 27.51 -7.13 -0.55
C TYR A 409 27.08 -7.90 0.71
N GLY A 410 27.03 -9.22 0.67
CA GLY A 410 26.57 -10.05 1.78
C GLY A 410 25.07 -9.91 2.06
N LEU A 411 24.26 -9.50 1.09
CA LEU A 411 22.84 -9.24 1.23
C LEU A 411 22.03 -10.01 0.18
N ARG A 412 20.81 -10.41 0.57
CA ARG A 412 19.83 -11.02 -0.33
C ARG A 412 18.91 -10.00 -1.00
N ASN A 413 18.68 -8.84 -0.39
CA ASN A 413 17.68 -7.86 -0.78
C ASN A 413 18.29 -6.48 -0.92
N THR A 414 18.07 -5.78 -2.02
CA THR A 414 18.60 -4.42 -2.26
C THR A 414 17.96 -3.38 -1.35
N THR A 415 16.68 -3.58 -1.02
CA THR A 415 15.93 -2.86 0.01
C THR A 415 15.19 -3.84 0.89
N THR A 416 14.90 -3.46 2.13
CA THR A 416 14.14 -4.29 3.07
C THR A 416 12.90 -3.57 3.61
N MET A 417 12.84 -2.25 3.48
CA MET A 417 11.77 -1.43 4.10
C MET A 417 11.12 -0.49 3.11
N ALA A 418 9.81 -0.27 3.29
CA ALA A 418 9.01 0.77 2.66
C ALA A 418 7.71 0.97 3.43
N ILE A 419 7.21 2.19 3.52
CA ILE A 419 5.98 2.51 4.28
C ILE A 419 4.82 2.69 3.31
N ALA A 420 4.01 1.64 3.17
CA ALA A 420 2.81 1.65 2.35
C ALA A 420 1.62 2.33 3.04
N PRO A 421 0.60 2.81 2.29
CA PRO A 421 -0.61 3.44 2.85
C PRO A 421 -1.46 2.53 3.76
N THR A 422 -1.47 1.23 3.54
CA THR A 422 -2.08 0.15 4.35
C THR A 422 -3.58 0.27 4.68
N THR A 423 -4.36 1.07 3.97
CA THR A 423 -5.79 1.30 4.26
C THR A 423 -6.59 -0.01 4.40
N SER A 424 -6.42 -0.95 3.47
CA SER A 424 -7.10 -2.26 3.53
C SER A 424 -6.51 -3.17 4.61
N SER A 425 -5.19 -3.19 4.75
CA SER A 425 -4.48 -4.06 5.71
C SER A 425 -4.79 -3.69 7.15
N SER A 426 -4.90 -2.39 7.46
CA SER A 426 -5.26 -1.89 8.78
C SER A 426 -6.73 -2.18 9.13
N ALA A 427 -7.63 -2.12 8.15
CA ALA A 427 -9.03 -2.49 8.33
C ALA A 427 -9.20 -3.98 8.64
N ILE A 428 -8.43 -4.86 7.97
CA ILE A 428 -8.41 -6.29 8.25
C ILE A 428 -7.96 -6.56 9.70
N LEU A 429 -6.94 -5.87 10.20
CA LEU A 429 -6.43 -6.04 11.57
C LEU A 429 -7.25 -5.33 12.65
N GLY A 430 -8.57 -5.37 12.56
CA GLY A 430 -9.44 -4.84 13.63
C GLY A 430 -9.41 -3.32 13.77
N GLN A 431 -9.23 -2.61 12.66
CA GLN A 431 -9.28 -1.14 12.60
C GLN A 431 -8.14 -0.44 13.32
N THR A 432 -6.94 -0.96 13.24
CA THR A 432 -5.75 -0.20 13.63
C THR A 432 -5.49 0.96 12.67
N SER A 433 -4.71 1.97 13.07
CA SER A 433 -4.43 3.13 12.21
C SER A 433 -3.61 2.74 10.97
N PRO A 434 -3.87 3.36 9.80
CA PRO A 434 -3.13 3.05 8.57
C PRO A 434 -1.71 3.64 8.62
N GLY A 435 -0.72 2.86 8.20
CA GLY A 435 0.67 3.29 8.07
C GLY A 435 1.21 4.02 9.31
N ILE A 436 1.75 5.20 9.05
CA ILE A 436 2.23 6.14 10.07
C ILE A 436 1.28 7.33 10.26
N GLU A 437 0.10 7.30 9.63
CA GLU A 437 -0.85 8.39 9.61
C GLU A 437 -1.77 8.37 10.84
N PRO A 438 -2.20 9.52 11.35
CA PRO A 438 -3.28 9.60 12.31
C PRO A 438 -4.61 9.19 11.66
N PHE A 439 -5.58 8.76 12.46
CA PHE A 439 -6.96 8.66 11.98
C PHE A 439 -7.45 10.02 11.51
N ALA A 440 -8.10 10.06 10.34
CA ALA A 440 -8.67 11.30 9.80
C ALA A 440 -9.81 11.86 10.65
N SER A 441 -10.47 11.01 11.46
CA SER A 441 -11.59 11.37 12.33
C SER A 441 -11.74 10.34 13.43
N ASN A 442 -12.17 10.77 14.63
CA ASN A 442 -12.46 9.85 15.72
C ASN A 442 -13.84 9.16 15.59
N TYR A 443 -14.73 9.72 14.78
CA TYR A 443 -16.05 9.14 14.52
C TYR A 443 -16.49 9.44 13.10
N TYR A 444 -16.60 8.42 12.27
CA TYR A 444 -16.92 8.58 10.86
C TYR A 444 -17.64 7.38 10.27
N LYS A 445 -18.31 7.64 9.15
CA LYS A 445 -18.99 6.61 8.37
C LYS A 445 -17.99 5.99 7.39
N ALA A 446 -17.59 4.76 7.64
CA ALA A 446 -16.78 3.98 6.70
C ALA A 446 -17.71 3.32 5.67
N GLY A 447 -17.56 3.69 4.39
CA GLY A 447 -18.24 3.03 3.28
C GLY A 447 -17.51 1.74 2.89
N LEU A 448 -18.06 0.59 3.21
CA LEU A 448 -17.62 -0.70 2.69
C LEU A 448 -18.56 -1.14 1.55
N ALA A 449 -18.14 -2.02 0.65
CA ALA A 449 -18.95 -2.42 -0.52
C ALA A 449 -20.30 -3.05 -0.18
N LYS A 450 -20.54 -3.49 1.05
CA LYS A 450 -21.80 -4.11 1.49
C LYS A 450 -22.49 -3.35 2.63
N GLY A 451 -22.09 -2.13 2.94
CA GLY A 451 -22.75 -1.35 3.99
C GLY A 451 -21.91 -0.18 4.47
N ASN A 452 -22.57 0.70 5.19
CA ASN A 452 -21.92 1.80 5.87
C ASN A 452 -21.81 1.43 7.35
N PHE A 453 -20.61 1.46 7.87
CA PHE A 453 -20.34 1.22 9.28
C PHE A 453 -19.94 2.52 9.96
N MET A 454 -20.50 2.80 11.12
CA MET A 454 -20.01 3.89 11.95
C MET A 454 -18.80 3.39 12.73
N ARG A 455 -17.66 3.99 12.49
CA ARG A 455 -16.42 3.67 13.20
C ARG A 455 -16.18 4.69 14.31
N LYS A 456 -15.99 4.18 15.51
CA LYS A 456 -15.53 4.93 16.68
C LYS A 456 -14.05 4.61 16.91
N ASN A 457 -13.26 5.63 17.18
CA ASN A 457 -11.89 5.42 17.64
C ASN A 457 -11.93 4.67 18.97
N LYS A 458 -11.37 3.46 19.01
CA LYS A 458 -11.45 2.57 20.18
C LYS A 458 -10.73 3.11 21.42
N TYR A 459 -9.68 3.86 21.24
CA TYR A 459 -8.93 4.46 22.36
C TYR A 459 -9.67 5.65 22.95
N LEU A 460 -10.25 6.49 22.09
CA LEU A 460 -11.12 7.56 22.54
C LEU A 460 -12.39 7.00 23.23
N ALA A 461 -13.00 5.95 22.68
CA ALA A 461 -14.15 5.32 23.30
C ALA A 461 -13.83 4.84 24.71
N LYS A 462 -12.69 4.18 24.89
CA LYS A 462 -12.21 3.75 26.22
C LYS A 462 -12.02 4.93 27.18
N LEU A 463 -11.37 6.00 26.72
CA LEU A 463 -11.16 7.21 27.53
C LEU A 463 -12.49 7.86 27.94
N LEU A 464 -13.45 7.95 27.01
CA LEU A 464 -14.79 8.48 27.29
C LEU A 464 -15.56 7.58 28.25
N GLU A 465 -15.46 6.25 28.14
CA GLU A 465 -16.04 5.29 29.08
C GLU A 465 -15.48 5.50 30.49
N GLU A 466 -14.18 5.60 30.65
CA GLU A 466 -13.50 5.85 31.93
C GLU A 466 -13.96 7.17 32.59
N LYS A 467 -14.35 8.15 31.78
CA LYS A 467 -14.86 9.45 32.23
C LYS A 467 -16.41 9.50 32.36
N GLY A 468 -17.12 8.43 32.04
CA GLY A 468 -18.57 8.39 32.03
C GLY A 468 -19.21 9.22 30.90
N LEU A 469 -18.49 9.47 29.83
CA LEU A 469 -18.87 10.29 28.67
C LEU A 469 -19.17 9.46 27.41
N ASP A 470 -19.05 8.14 27.42
CA ASP A 470 -19.34 7.27 26.25
C ASP A 470 -20.86 7.12 26.05
N ASN A 471 -21.47 8.11 25.43
CA ASN A 471 -22.88 8.12 25.09
C ASN A 471 -23.14 8.70 23.70
N GLU A 472 -24.35 8.49 23.16
CA GLU A 472 -24.71 8.89 21.79
C GLU A 472 -24.63 10.41 21.55
N ASP A 473 -24.95 11.22 22.55
CA ASP A 473 -24.93 12.68 22.39
C ASP A 473 -23.49 13.21 22.25
N VAL A 474 -22.56 12.70 23.06
CA VAL A 474 -21.14 13.03 22.96
C VAL A 474 -20.57 12.60 21.61
N TRP A 475 -20.89 11.39 21.12
CA TRP A 475 -20.41 10.96 19.80
C TRP A 475 -21.03 11.76 18.66
N ARG A 476 -22.31 12.19 18.81
CA ARG A 476 -22.93 13.12 17.84
C ARG A 476 -22.23 14.47 17.83
N GLU A 477 -21.86 15.01 18.99
CA GLU A 477 -21.10 16.25 19.11
C GLU A 477 -19.72 16.14 18.44
N ILE A 478 -18.98 15.04 18.69
CA ILE A 478 -17.71 14.75 18.04
C ILE A 478 -17.90 14.71 16.51
N MET A 479 -18.93 14.06 16.00
CA MET A 479 -19.23 13.98 14.57
C MET A 479 -19.51 15.36 13.97
N LEU A 480 -20.30 16.20 14.65
CA LEU A 480 -20.60 17.57 14.19
C LEU A 480 -19.38 18.46 14.17
N ASN A 481 -18.38 18.16 14.99
CA ASN A 481 -17.08 18.83 15.00
C ASN A 481 -16.04 18.08 14.10
N HIS A 482 -16.49 17.47 13.02
CA HIS A 482 -15.65 16.75 12.04
C HIS A 482 -14.79 15.63 12.65
N GLY A 483 -15.25 15.04 13.74
CA GLY A 483 -14.53 13.98 14.46
C GLY A 483 -13.42 14.48 15.38
N SER A 484 -13.31 15.79 15.58
CA SER A 484 -12.36 16.41 16.50
C SER A 484 -12.91 16.42 17.93
N VAL A 485 -12.02 16.27 18.90
CA VAL A 485 -12.31 16.40 20.35
C VAL A 485 -11.72 17.69 20.94
N GLN A 486 -11.15 18.58 20.12
CA GLN A 486 -10.48 19.79 20.57
C GLN A 486 -11.40 20.74 21.35
N HIS A 487 -12.69 20.76 21.05
CA HIS A 487 -13.72 21.56 21.70
C HIS A 487 -14.12 21.05 23.09
N MET A 488 -13.88 19.78 23.40
CA MET A 488 -14.34 19.14 24.64
C MET A 488 -13.56 19.65 25.84
N LYS A 489 -14.27 20.22 26.84
CA LYS A 489 -13.66 20.77 28.06
C LYS A 489 -13.32 19.71 29.10
N GLU A 490 -13.97 18.56 29.02
CA GLU A 490 -13.84 17.38 29.89
C GLU A 490 -12.52 16.63 29.63
N LEU A 491 -11.89 16.86 28.49
CA LEU A 491 -10.59 16.30 28.14
C LEU A 491 -9.47 17.31 28.39
N SER A 492 -8.41 16.84 29.01
CA SER A 492 -7.15 17.59 29.15
C SER A 492 -6.46 17.76 27.79
N GLN A 493 -5.49 18.68 27.72
CA GLN A 493 -4.74 18.90 26.48
C GLN A 493 -3.94 17.66 26.03
N THR A 494 -3.50 16.83 26.95
CA THR A 494 -2.79 15.58 26.63
C THR A 494 -3.73 14.50 26.09
N GLU A 495 -5.02 14.52 26.49
CA GLU A 495 -6.03 13.58 26.05
C GLU A 495 -6.63 13.94 24.68
N LYS A 496 -6.53 15.21 24.28
CA LYS A 496 -6.96 15.73 22.97
C LYS A 496 -5.94 15.44 21.87
#